data_cbef11f7198416db18c4a760594331f0
#
_entry.id   cbef11f7198416db18c4a760594331f0
#
_cell.length_a   1.000
_cell.length_b   1.000
_cell.length_c   1.000
_cell.angle_alpha   90.00
_cell.angle_beta   90.00
_cell.angle_gamma   90.00
#
_symmetry.space_group_name_H-M   'P 1'
#
loop_
_entity.id
_entity.type
_entity.pdbx_description
1 polymer ?
#
loop_
_entity_poly.entity_id
_entity_poly.type
_entity_poly.pdbx_seq_one_letter_code
_entity_poly.pdbx_strand_id
1 'polypeptide(L)'
;LSGEAQSVITAAKNDDVLVVTCTSSAEKCIQGNDKAFRVCFNDPAQGTASADYIADNKLGSKIAVFYQSDIDYSAGLVETFTTQAAQRGLTIVTQQAFTEGTKTDFSTQINAIRDSGCDLVFLPIYAAEASVFLTQAQGKLDGIKVFGCDGLDGLQTKVSDMTMLEGVMMLTPFAVDAPDTKTQTFVDKFTKLHG
;
A
#
# COMPACT_ATOMS: atom_id res chain seq x y z
N LEU A 1 6.50 -10.99 -0.04
CA LEU A 1 6.56 -9.57 -0.40
C LEU A 1 7.33 -9.39 -1.72
N SER A 2 7.28 -8.20 -2.31
CA SER A 2 7.87 -7.97 -3.65
C SER A 2 9.39 -8.21 -3.69
N GLY A 3 10.14 -7.82 -2.68
CA GLY A 3 11.59 -8.00 -2.62
C GLY A 3 12.01 -9.48 -2.60
N GLU A 4 11.33 -10.29 -1.81
CA GLU A 4 11.58 -11.74 -1.73
C GLU A 4 11.20 -12.42 -3.05
N ALA A 5 10.07 -12.02 -3.66
CA ALA A 5 9.67 -12.57 -4.96
C ALA A 5 10.68 -12.23 -6.05
N GLN A 6 11.24 -11.03 -6.10
CA GLN A 6 12.31 -10.67 -7.03
C GLN A 6 13.53 -11.57 -6.88
N SER A 7 13.94 -11.84 -5.64
CA SER A 7 15.09 -12.72 -5.37
C SER A 7 14.85 -14.14 -5.88
N VAL A 8 13.65 -14.70 -5.60
CA VAL A 8 13.25 -16.04 -6.07
C VAL A 8 13.14 -16.08 -7.59
N ILE A 9 12.49 -15.09 -8.21
CA ILE A 9 12.30 -15.03 -9.67
C ILE A 9 13.64 -14.88 -10.38
N THR A 10 14.58 -14.11 -9.81
CA THR A 10 15.92 -13.96 -10.37
C THR A 10 16.69 -15.30 -10.34
N ALA A 11 16.63 -16.02 -9.23
CA ALA A 11 17.24 -17.35 -9.13
C ALA A 11 16.59 -18.35 -10.09
N ALA A 12 15.26 -18.42 -10.12
CA ALA A 12 14.50 -19.32 -10.98
C ALA A 12 14.73 -19.10 -12.48
N LYS A 13 15.03 -17.87 -12.89
CA LYS A 13 15.38 -17.54 -14.29
C LYS A 13 16.59 -18.31 -14.77
N ASN A 14 17.62 -18.46 -13.92
CA ASN A 14 18.84 -19.18 -14.25
C ASN A 14 18.60 -20.69 -14.41
N ASP A 15 17.60 -21.22 -13.73
CA ASP A 15 17.24 -22.64 -13.74
C ASP A 15 16.10 -22.95 -14.72
N ASP A 16 15.67 -21.98 -15.53
CA ASP A 16 14.60 -22.11 -16.51
C ASP A 16 13.23 -22.54 -15.91
N VAL A 17 12.94 -22.12 -14.67
CA VAL A 17 11.75 -22.49 -13.92
C VAL A 17 10.64 -21.44 -14.07
N LEU A 18 9.40 -21.90 -14.31
CA LEU A 18 8.21 -21.07 -14.31
C LEU A 18 7.87 -20.64 -12.87
N VAL A 19 7.65 -19.34 -12.66
CA VAL A 19 7.27 -18.78 -11.36
C VAL A 19 5.95 -18.01 -11.48
N VAL A 20 5.05 -18.24 -10.55
CA VAL A 20 3.80 -17.48 -10.40
C VAL A 20 3.76 -16.85 -9.02
N THR A 21 3.68 -15.52 -8.97
CA THR A 21 3.49 -14.79 -7.70
C THR A 21 2.02 -14.37 -7.53
N CYS A 22 1.46 -14.59 -6.34
CA CYS A 22 0.06 -14.29 -6.06
C CYS A 22 -0.15 -12.86 -5.54
N THR A 23 0.84 -12.28 -4.84
CA THR A 23 0.67 -11.03 -4.08
C THR A 23 1.77 -10.00 -4.30
N SER A 24 2.84 -10.34 -5.04
CA SER A 24 3.95 -9.41 -5.27
C SER A 24 3.60 -8.45 -6.41
N SER A 25 3.23 -7.24 -6.05
CA SER A 25 2.64 -6.24 -6.96
C SER A 25 3.67 -5.35 -7.65
N ALA A 26 4.91 -5.23 -7.12
CA ALA A 26 5.94 -4.42 -7.76
C ALA A 26 6.22 -4.86 -9.21
N GLU A 27 6.26 -3.91 -10.11
CA GLU A 27 6.38 -4.19 -11.56
C GLU A 27 7.66 -4.93 -11.90
N LYS A 28 8.75 -4.56 -11.23
CA LYS A 28 10.06 -5.19 -11.41
C LYS A 28 10.11 -6.67 -11.04
N CYS A 29 9.14 -7.20 -10.27
CA CYS A 29 9.14 -8.61 -9.87
C CYS A 29 9.15 -9.56 -11.06
N ILE A 30 8.45 -9.24 -12.14
CA ILE A 30 8.32 -10.11 -13.32
C ILE A 30 9.01 -9.53 -14.56
N GLN A 31 9.51 -8.31 -14.46
CA GLN A 31 10.12 -7.63 -15.61
C GLN A 31 11.35 -8.37 -16.13
N GLY A 32 11.40 -8.57 -17.46
CA GLY A 32 12.52 -9.22 -18.11
C GLY A 32 12.66 -10.72 -17.87
N ASN A 33 11.61 -11.39 -17.38
CA ASN A 33 11.53 -12.83 -17.27
C ASN A 33 10.21 -13.34 -17.89
N ASP A 34 10.30 -14.01 -19.02
CA ASP A 34 9.18 -14.54 -19.81
C ASP A 34 8.51 -15.77 -19.15
N LYS A 35 9.10 -16.31 -18.08
CA LYS A 35 8.55 -17.39 -17.25
C LYS A 35 8.04 -16.93 -15.89
N ALA A 36 8.03 -15.63 -15.65
CA ALA A 36 7.50 -15.06 -14.42
C ALA A 36 6.13 -14.42 -14.67
N PHE A 37 5.15 -14.82 -13.87
CA PHE A 37 3.77 -14.37 -13.97
C PHE A 37 3.27 -13.84 -12.63
N ARG A 38 2.30 -12.92 -12.68
CA ARG A 38 1.64 -12.35 -11.51
C ARG A 38 0.12 -12.51 -11.64
N VAL A 39 -0.54 -12.83 -10.52
CA VAL A 39 -2.00 -12.94 -10.44
C VAL A 39 -2.63 -11.63 -9.97
N CYS A 40 -2.02 -10.92 -8.99
CA CYS A 40 -2.53 -9.65 -8.49
C CYS A 40 -2.31 -8.49 -9.48
N PHE A 41 -2.91 -7.34 -9.19
CA PHE A 41 -2.64 -6.09 -9.90
C PHE A 41 -1.17 -5.64 -9.69
N ASN A 42 -0.72 -4.64 -10.44
CA ASN A 42 0.61 -4.04 -10.27
C ASN A 42 0.54 -2.70 -9.51
N ASP A 43 1.67 -2.26 -8.97
CA ASP A 43 1.79 -1.00 -8.24
C ASP A 43 1.40 0.22 -9.07
N PRO A 44 1.75 0.34 -10.38
CA PRO A 44 1.28 1.44 -11.22
C PRO A 44 -0.25 1.57 -11.25
N ALA A 45 -0.96 0.47 -11.41
CA ALA A 45 -2.43 0.49 -11.40
C ALA A 45 -2.98 0.88 -10.02
N GLN A 46 -2.36 0.38 -8.95
CA GLN A 46 -2.77 0.66 -7.59
C GLN A 46 -2.50 2.13 -7.19
N GLY A 47 -1.33 2.68 -7.53
CA GLY A 47 -1.00 4.09 -7.28
C GLY A 47 -1.96 5.03 -8.00
N THR A 48 -2.26 4.75 -9.27
CA THR A 48 -3.23 5.51 -10.07
C THR A 48 -4.63 5.44 -9.46
N ALA A 49 -5.14 4.23 -9.16
CA ALA A 49 -6.46 4.03 -8.58
C ALA A 49 -6.60 4.70 -7.20
N SER A 50 -5.55 4.73 -6.39
CA SER A 50 -5.54 5.42 -5.11
C SER A 50 -5.78 6.92 -5.27
N ALA A 51 -5.08 7.58 -6.17
CA ALA A 51 -5.24 9.00 -6.43
C ALA A 51 -6.64 9.32 -6.99
N ASP A 52 -7.13 8.49 -7.91
CA ASP A 52 -8.48 8.63 -8.46
C ASP A 52 -9.54 8.50 -7.38
N TYR A 53 -9.45 7.48 -6.54
CA TYR A 53 -10.41 7.24 -5.47
C TYR A 53 -10.44 8.37 -4.44
N ILE A 54 -9.25 8.87 -4.04
CA ILE A 54 -9.14 10.00 -3.11
C ILE A 54 -9.81 11.24 -3.69
N ALA A 55 -9.58 11.54 -4.97
CA ALA A 55 -10.15 12.70 -5.65
C ALA A 55 -11.67 12.57 -5.85
N ASP A 56 -12.14 11.43 -6.37
CA ASP A 56 -13.56 11.20 -6.67
C ASP A 56 -14.43 11.22 -5.40
N ASN A 57 -13.91 10.70 -4.30
CA ASN A 57 -14.62 10.66 -3.03
C ASN A 57 -14.32 11.88 -2.14
N LYS A 58 -13.53 12.85 -2.63
CA LYS A 58 -13.16 14.06 -1.88
C LYS A 58 -12.61 13.75 -0.48
N LEU A 59 -11.76 12.75 -0.40
CA LEU A 59 -11.21 12.30 0.88
C LEU A 59 -10.18 13.29 1.44
N GLY A 60 -9.47 13.98 0.56
CA GLY A 60 -8.48 14.99 0.87
C GLY A 60 -8.07 15.77 -0.38
N SER A 61 -7.38 16.86 -0.20
CA SER A 61 -6.85 17.71 -1.27
C SER A 61 -5.37 18.08 -1.09
N LYS A 62 -4.90 18.04 0.16
CA LYS A 62 -3.51 18.29 0.56
C LYS A 62 -2.93 17.01 1.13
N ILE A 63 -2.15 16.33 0.32
CA ILE A 63 -1.69 14.98 0.61
C ILE A 63 -0.25 15.02 1.15
N ALA A 64 -0.04 14.41 2.31
CA ALA A 64 1.28 13.98 2.74
C ALA A 64 1.54 12.56 2.24
N VAL A 65 2.74 12.28 1.78
CA VAL A 65 3.16 10.93 1.40
C VAL A 65 4.19 10.45 2.42
N PHE A 66 3.98 9.25 2.99
CA PHE A 66 4.96 8.62 3.86
C PHE A 66 5.27 7.21 3.34
N TYR A 67 6.54 6.95 3.01
CA TYR A 67 6.91 5.76 2.26
C TYR A 67 8.31 5.24 2.58
N GLN A 68 8.56 3.97 2.24
CA GLN A 68 9.88 3.36 2.31
C GLN A 68 10.61 3.53 0.98
N SER A 69 11.69 4.31 0.96
CA SER A 69 12.34 4.72 -0.29
C SER A 69 13.29 3.68 -0.90
N ASP A 70 13.72 2.71 -0.12
CA ASP A 70 14.69 1.68 -0.53
C ASP A 70 14.05 0.35 -0.96
N ILE A 71 12.72 0.31 -1.14
CA ILE A 71 12.01 -0.85 -1.71
C ILE A 71 11.18 -0.48 -2.93
N ASP A 72 11.23 -1.33 -3.96
CA ASP A 72 10.54 -1.10 -5.23
C ASP A 72 9.01 -0.99 -5.09
N TYR A 73 8.41 -1.74 -4.16
CA TYR A 73 6.97 -1.67 -3.87
C TYR A 73 6.55 -0.24 -3.51
N SER A 74 7.12 0.30 -2.45
CA SER A 74 6.72 1.60 -1.91
C SER A 74 7.07 2.74 -2.85
N ALA A 75 8.28 2.72 -3.43
CA ALA A 75 8.75 3.74 -4.37
C ALA A 75 7.91 3.77 -5.65
N GLY A 76 7.59 2.61 -6.22
CA GLY A 76 6.78 2.51 -7.44
C GLY A 76 5.34 3.01 -7.25
N LEU A 77 4.75 2.75 -6.08
CA LEU A 77 3.43 3.30 -5.72
C LEU A 77 3.45 4.83 -5.63
N VAL A 78 4.49 5.40 -4.99
CA VAL A 78 4.63 6.86 -4.86
C VAL A 78 4.78 7.54 -6.21
N GLU A 79 5.57 6.98 -7.12
CA GLU A 79 5.80 7.53 -8.45
C GLU A 79 4.48 7.68 -9.22
N THR A 80 3.71 6.61 -9.31
CA THR A 80 2.45 6.60 -10.07
C THR A 80 1.34 7.38 -9.35
N PHE A 81 1.25 7.26 -8.03
CA PHE A 81 0.32 8.07 -7.23
C PHE A 81 0.57 9.56 -7.42
N THR A 82 1.81 10.02 -7.31
CA THR A 82 2.16 11.45 -7.42
C THR A 82 1.81 12.00 -8.81
N THR A 83 2.10 11.22 -9.86
CA THR A 83 1.77 11.57 -11.23
C THR A 83 0.26 11.74 -11.42
N GLN A 84 -0.53 10.77 -10.96
CA GLN A 84 -1.98 10.80 -11.07
C GLN A 84 -2.61 11.86 -10.15
N ALA A 85 -2.09 12.04 -8.94
CA ALA A 85 -2.55 13.06 -8.00
C ALA A 85 -2.50 14.46 -8.63
N ALA A 86 -1.40 14.78 -9.34
CA ALA A 86 -1.28 16.06 -10.06
C ALA A 86 -2.35 16.21 -11.15
N GLN A 87 -2.65 15.14 -11.90
CA GLN A 87 -3.71 15.17 -12.94
C GLN A 87 -5.10 15.33 -12.33
N ARG A 88 -5.32 14.85 -11.11
CA ARG A 88 -6.59 14.93 -10.38
C ARG A 88 -6.73 16.21 -9.54
N GLY A 89 -5.73 17.12 -9.58
CA GLY A 89 -5.75 18.37 -8.83
C GLY A 89 -5.49 18.19 -7.32
N LEU A 90 -4.95 17.06 -6.90
CA LEU A 90 -4.47 16.85 -5.54
C LEU A 90 -3.08 17.48 -5.38
N THR A 91 -2.83 18.10 -4.23
CA THR A 91 -1.54 18.75 -3.95
C THR A 91 -0.72 17.89 -2.99
N ILE A 92 0.46 17.45 -3.40
CA ILE A 92 1.40 16.82 -2.49
C ILE A 92 2.12 17.91 -1.69
N VAL A 93 1.77 18.06 -0.43
CA VAL A 93 2.33 19.12 0.45
C VAL A 93 3.63 18.71 1.12
N THR A 94 3.86 17.42 1.31
CA THR A 94 5.14 16.87 1.82
C THR A 94 5.31 15.43 1.41
N GLN A 95 6.55 15.01 1.22
CA GLN A 95 6.94 13.61 1.07
C GLN A 95 7.98 13.28 2.13
N GLN A 96 7.68 12.31 2.97
CA GLN A 96 8.53 11.87 4.05
C GLN A 96 8.93 10.42 3.82
N ALA A 97 10.22 10.15 3.83
CA ALA A 97 10.75 8.84 3.55
C ALA A 97 11.45 8.23 4.77
N PHE A 98 11.48 6.90 4.78
CA PHE A 98 12.36 6.11 5.65
C PHE A 98 13.02 5.00 4.84
N THR A 99 13.95 4.29 5.46
CA THR A 99 14.65 3.15 4.88
C THR A 99 14.61 1.97 5.85
N GLU A 100 15.05 0.80 5.41
CA GLU A 100 15.17 -0.39 6.28
C GLU A 100 15.95 -0.08 7.58
N GLY A 101 16.99 0.76 7.51
CA GLY A 101 17.80 1.15 8.67
C GLY A 101 17.14 2.13 9.63
N THR A 102 16.01 2.75 9.25
CA THR A 102 15.35 3.82 10.04
C THR A 102 13.86 3.54 10.32
N LYS A 103 13.42 2.29 10.19
CA LYS A 103 12.00 1.89 10.28
C LYS A 103 11.43 1.76 11.70
N THR A 104 12.14 2.20 12.72
CA THR A 104 11.73 2.03 14.14
C THR A 104 11.30 3.34 14.81
N ASP A 105 11.72 4.50 14.27
CA ASP A 105 11.35 5.81 14.79
C ASP A 105 11.02 6.77 13.65
N PHE A 106 9.76 7.19 13.60
CA PHE A 106 9.20 8.09 12.60
C PHE A 106 8.83 9.47 13.16
N SER A 107 9.30 9.80 14.36
CA SER A 107 8.92 11.02 15.05
C SER A 107 9.20 12.28 14.22
N THR A 108 10.35 12.33 13.52
CA THR A 108 10.71 13.46 12.66
C THR A 108 9.75 13.60 11.49
N GLN A 109 9.45 12.48 10.81
CA GLN A 109 8.55 12.46 9.65
C GLN A 109 7.10 12.80 10.07
N ILE A 110 6.63 12.26 11.19
CA ILE A 110 5.29 12.55 11.74
C ILE A 110 5.15 14.04 12.06
N ASN A 111 6.16 14.67 12.68
CA ASN A 111 6.14 16.10 12.93
C ASN A 111 6.10 16.90 11.62
N ALA A 112 6.90 16.53 10.61
CA ALA A 112 6.87 17.17 9.31
C ALA A 112 5.51 17.03 8.60
N ILE A 113 4.87 15.87 8.71
CA ILE A 113 3.52 15.62 8.20
C ILE A 113 2.51 16.52 8.90
N ARG A 114 2.51 16.56 10.24
CA ARG A 114 1.63 17.43 11.02
C ARG A 114 1.77 18.90 10.61
N ASP A 115 3.00 19.36 10.50
CA ASP A 115 3.31 20.77 10.25
C ASP A 115 3.08 21.17 8.77
N SER A 116 2.89 20.19 7.87
CA SER A 116 2.62 20.43 6.45
C SER A 116 1.21 20.94 6.15
N GLY A 117 0.28 20.82 7.10
CA GLY A 117 -1.13 21.16 6.90
C GLY A 117 -1.86 20.25 5.93
N CYS A 118 -1.44 18.99 5.82
CA CYS A 118 -2.14 17.97 5.02
C CYS A 118 -3.50 17.62 5.64
N ASP A 119 -4.41 17.13 4.82
CA ASP A 119 -5.72 16.62 5.24
C ASP A 119 -5.82 15.08 5.07
N LEU A 120 -4.83 14.49 4.39
CA LEU A 120 -4.71 13.05 4.21
C LEU A 120 -3.24 12.62 4.12
N VAL A 121 -2.90 11.49 4.75
CA VAL A 121 -1.62 10.79 4.56
C VAL A 121 -1.82 9.61 3.61
N PHE A 122 -1.12 9.60 2.49
CA PHE A 122 -0.96 8.43 1.64
C PHE A 122 0.18 7.56 2.17
N LEU A 123 -0.13 6.30 2.48
CA LEU A 123 0.71 5.39 3.26
C LEU A 123 1.00 4.08 2.50
N PRO A 124 1.79 4.10 1.40
CA PRO A 124 2.11 2.92 0.61
C PRO A 124 3.27 2.13 1.22
N ILE A 125 3.06 1.56 2.40
CA ILE A 125 4.05 0.79 3.17
C ILE A 125 3.43 -0.54 3.64
N TYR A 126 4.25 -1.40 4.23
CA TYR A 126 3.75 -2.66 4.77
C TYR A 126 3.18 -2.52 6.19
N ALA A 127 2.33 -3.48 6.56
CA ALA A 127 1.58 -3.48 7.82
C ALA A 127 2.47 -3.37 9.08
N ALA A 128 3.68 -3.91 9.06
CA ALA A 128 4.60 -3.84 10.19
C ALA A 128 5.04 -2.39 10.45
N GLU A 129 5.51 -1.70 9.44
CA GLU A 129 5.94 -0.29 9.52
C GLU A 129 4.74 0.64 9.74
N ALA A 130 3.58 0.32 9.14
CA ALA A 130 2.35 1.07 9.35
C ALA A 130 1.89 1.01 10.82
N SER A 131 2.03 -0.13 11.49
CA SER A 131 1.69 -0.24 12.92
C SER A 131 2.59 0.65 13.79
N VAL A 132 3.88 0.74 13.47
CA VAL A 132 4.81 1.64 14.15
C VAL A 132 4.43 3.11 13.90
N PHE A 133 4.16 3.46 12.64
CA PHE A 133 3.75 4.81 12.26
C PHE A 133 2.46 5.23 12.99
N LEU A 134 1.41 4.44 12.94
CA LEU A 134 0.14 4.74 13.59
C LEU A 134 0.30 4.86 15.11
N THR A 135 1.06 3.97 15.73
CA THR A 135 1.35 4.04 17.18
C THR A 135 2.04 5.37 17.55
N GLN A 136 3.03 5.79 16.79
CA GLN A 136 3.77 7.03 17.07
C GLN A 136 3.00 8.29 16.66
N ALA A 137 2.02 8.16 15.76
CA ALA A 137 1.18 9.25 15.28
C ALA A 137 -0.02 9.56 16.19
N GLN A 138 -0.36 8.69 17.15
CA GLN A 138 -1.47 8.90 18.07
C GLN A 138 -1.39 10.28 18.76
N GLY A 139 -2.51 11.02 18.73
CA GLY A 139 -2.61 12.36 19.30
C GLY A 139 -1.82 13.45 18.56
N LYS A 140 -1.11 13.12 17.47
CA LYS A 140 -0.33 14.07 16.69
C LYS A 140 -0.93 14.38 15.32
N LEU A 141 -1.64 13.42 14.74
CA LEU A 141 -2.27 13.50 13.42
C LEU A 141 -3.80 13.40 13.50
N ASP A 142 -4.38 13.85 14.61
CA ASP A 142 -5.83 13.80 14.83
C ASP A 142 -6.59 14.58 13.75
N GLY A 143 -7.61 13.95 13.17
CA GLY A 143 -8.40 14.52 12.10
C GLY A 143 -7.79 14.40 10.69
N ILE A 144 -6.56 13.92 10.56
CA ILE A 144 -5.91 13.64 9.28
C ILE A 144 -6.27 12.21 8.87
N LYS A 145 -6.82 12.05 7.67
CA LYS A 145 -7.18 10.72 7.13
C LYS A 145 -5.94 9.94 6.74
N VAL A 146 -6.02 8.61 6.83
CA VAL A 146 -4.96 7.71 6.37
C VAL A 146 -5.50 6.83 5.25
N PHE A 147 -4.79 6.78 4.14
CA PHE A 147 -5.11 5.95 2.98
C PHE A 147 -3.89 5.16 2.54
N GLY A 148 -3.99 3.85 2.60
CA GLY A 148 -2.90 2.95 2.23
C GLY A 148 -3.23 2.08 1.02
N CYS A 149 -2.34 1.13 0.78
CA CYS A 149 -2.38 0.18 -0.31
C CYS A 149 -2.49 -1.26 0.22
N ASP A 150 -2.44 -2.24 -0.66
CA ASP A 150 -2.55 -3.67 -0.31
C ASP A 150 -1.50 -4.12 0.73
N GLY A 151 -0.37 -3.43 0.82
CA GLY A 151 0.65 -3.70 1.85
C GLY A 151 0.17 -3.52 3.29
N LEU A 152 -0.96 -2.84 3.51
CA LEU A 152 -1.59 -2.74 4.82
C LEU A 152 -2.41 -3.97 5.20
N ASP A 153 -2.59 -4.94 4.30
CA ASP A 153 -3.33 -6.15 4.64
C ASP A 153 -2.69 -6.87 5.85
N GLY A 154 -3.55 -7.30 6.77
CA GLY A 154 -3.11 -7.89 8.04
C GLY A 154 -2.70 -6.87 9.12
N LEU A 155 -2.83 -5.56 8.90
CA LEU A 155 -2.48 -4.51 9.87
C LEU A 155 -3.19 -4.70 11.22
N GLN A 156 -4.44 -5.19 11.21
CA GLN A 156 -5.20 -5.51 12.41
C GLN A 156 -4.52 -6.56 13.31
N THR A 157 -3.62 -7.37 12.78
CA THR A 157 -2.83 -8.35 13.56
C THR A 157 -1.55 -7.77 14.15
N LYS A 158 -1.21 -6.54 13.78
CA LYS A 158 0.05 -5.86 14.16
C LYS A 158 -0.14 -4.77 15.21
N VAL A 159 -1.37 -4.36 15.46
CA VAL A 159 -1.72 -3.35 16.46
C VAL A 159 -2.34 -4.02 17.69
N SER A 160 -2.04 -3.46 18.87
CA SER A 160 -2.65 -3.91 20.13
C SER A 160 -3.97 -3.21 20.44
N ASP A 161 -4.16 -2.01 19.90
CA ASP A 161 -5.34 -1.18 20.08
C ASP A 161 -6.01 -0.95 18.71
N MET A 162 -7.15 -1.61 18.52
CA MET A 162 -7.91 -1.54 17.26
C MET A 162 -8.50 -0.15 17.00
N THR A 163 -8.64 0.71 18.02
CA THR A 163 -9.13 2.07 17.81
C THR A 163 -8.20 2.92 16.94
N MET A 164 -6.91 2.56 16.89
CA MET A 164 -5.92 3.19 16.00
C MET A 164 -6.23 2.98 14.52
N LEU A 165 -7.03 2.00 14.17
CA LEU A 165 -7.41 1.67 12.79
C LEU A 165 -8.71 2.33 12.36
N GLU A 166 -9.41 3.03 13.26
CA GLU A 166 -10.64 3.71 12.90
C GLU A 166 -10.37 4.78 11.83
N GLY A 167 -11.08 4.69 10.71
CA GLY A 167 -10.92 5.62 9.58
C GLY A 167 -9.70 5.37 8.70
N VAL A 168 -8.87 4.36 8.98
CA VAL A 168 -7.81 3.92 8.06
C VAL A 168 -8.46 3.22 6.87
N MET A 169 -8.15 3.69 5.67
CA MET A 169 -8.64 3.15 4.41
C MET A 169 -7.48 2.50 3.65
N MET A 170 -7.78 1.48 2.86
CA MET A 170 -6.78 0.86 1.98
C MET A 170 -7.41 0.34 0.70
N LEU A 171 -6.63 0.33 -0.38
CA LEU A 171 -6.94 -0.48 -1.54
C LEU A 171 -6.58 -1.94 -1.27
N THR A 172 -7.44 -2.84 -1.72
CA THR A 172 -7.21 -4.29 -1.67
C THR A 172 -7.63 -4.93 -2.99
N PRO A 173 -6.92 -5.96 -3.47
CA PRO A 173 -7.35 -6.70 -4.67
C PRO A 173 -8.62 -7.52 -4.44
N PHE A 174 -8.94 -7.83 -3.19
CA PHE A 174 -10.07 -8.67 -2.83
C PHE A 174 -10.63 -8.28 -1.46
N ALA A 175 -11.94 -8.06 -1.40
CA ALA A 175 -12.67 -7.89 -0.15
C ALA A 175 -13.77 -8.95 -0.08
N VAL A 176 -13.74 -9.79 0.96
CA VAL A 176 -14.68 -10.90 1.15
C VAL A 176 -16.13 -10.45 1.26
N ASP A 177 -16.34 -9.24 1.72
CA ASP A 177 -17.64 -8.59 1.92
C ASP A 177 -18.04 -7.65 0.76
N ALA A 178 -17.27 -7.60 -0.32
CA ALA A 178 -17.64 -6.82 -1.50
C ALA A 178 -19.01 -7.27 -2.05
N PRO A 179 -19.95 -6.35 -2.33
CA PRO A 179 -21.34 -6.69 -2.62
C PRO A 179 -21.57 -7.24 -4.04
N ASP A 180 -20.53 -7.28 -4.87
CA ASP A 180 -20.68 -7.75 -6.24
C ASP A 180 -20.91 -9.28 -6.32
N THR A 181 -21.77 -9.70 -7.26
CA THR A 181 -22.20 -11.08 -7.40
C THR A 181 -21.04 -12.05 -7.67
N LYS A 182 -20.00 -11.62 -8.37
CA LYS A 182 -18.86 -12.47 -8.71
C LYS A 182 -18.06 -12.82 -7.45
N THR A 183 -17.77 -11.83 -6.63
CA THR A 183 -17.08 -12.01 -5.34
C THR A 183 -17.90 -12.90 -4.42
N GLN A 184 -19.20 -12.62 -4.23
CA GLN A 184 -20.04 -13.42 -3.36
C GLN A 184 -20.18 -14.86 -3.85
N THR A 185 -20.31 -15.08 -5.17
CA THR A 185 -20.34 -16.45 -5.75
C THR A 185 -19.03 -17.19 -5.48
N PHE A 186 -17.90 -16.51 -5.56
CA PHE A 186 -16.59 -17.10 -5.23
C PHE A 186 -16.52 -17.46 -3.76
N VAL A 187 -16.87 -16.53 -2.86
CA VAL A 187 -16.85 -16.73 -1.40
C VAL A 187 -17.72 -17.93 -1.01
N ASP A 188 -18.96 -18.00 -1.51
CA ASP A 188 -19.89 -19.10 -1.24
C ASP A 188 -19.33 -20.46 -1.66
N LYS A 189 -18.78 -20.52 -2.88
CA LYS A 189 -18.18 -21.76 -3.41
C LYS A 189 -16.95 -22.18 -2.63
N PHE A 190 -16.08 -21.22 -2.30
CA PHE A 190 -14.87 -21.49 -1.54
C PHE A 190 -15.20 -22.01 -0.14
N THR A 191 -16.10 -21.32 0.56
CA THR A 191 -16.55 -21.73 1.92
C THR A 191 -17.20 -23.11 1.90
N LYS A 192 -18.02 -23.42 0.87
CA LYS A 192 -18.63 -24.73 0.74
C LYS A 192 -17.62 -25.87 0.55
N LEU A 193 -16.48 -25.59 -0.10
CA LEU A 193 -15.46 -26.59 -0.41
C LEU A 193 -14.40 -26.75 0.71
N HIS A 194 -14.15 -25.68 1.44
CA HIS A 194 -12.98 -25.61 2.33
C HIS A 194 -13.32 -25.25 3.80
N GLY A 195 -14.54 -24.86 4.07
CA GLY A 195 -15.04 -24.51 5.42
C GLY A 195 -14.95 -23.05 5.74
#